data_ef9a5500122313efeae5c6b5f9fc316f
#
_entry.id   ef9a5500122313efeae5c6b5f9fc316f
#
_cell.length_a   1.000
_cell.length_b   1.000
_cell.length_c   1.000
_cell.angle_alpha   90.00
_cell.angle_beta   90.00
_cell.angle_gamma   90.00
#
_symmetry.space_group_name_H-M   'P 1'
#
loop_
_entity.id
_entity.type
_entity.pdbx_description
1 polymer ?
#
loop_
_entity_poly.entity_id
_entity_poly.type
_entity_poly.pdbx_seq_one_letter_code
_entity_poly.pdbx_strand_id
1 'polypeptide(L)'
;MDVAVLGTTETGRALAGWCLRADMAVRLYGEDANAVMDSVDAVKRRAGVETSDAVDGTTGLEAAVGGADVIIEATDGETDARRTLLAETETLAVDDAMVAICDSHDTITAVAAGLKRPGRAVGVHAVAPDDSAVVEVVVAEQTTAATRERAVSFVESVDATALIVCDTPGFATTRLEMATIAEAIRMVEDGVASVPDIDRALELGRDHPIGPLGLADQQGLDTVLDALESLAIALDGRFEPPDLLFEKVAAGELGRQTGTGFYTWENSDRAEPAEPNPAVEARRDDAS
;
A
#
# COMPACT_ATOMS: atom_id res chain seq x y z
N MET A 1 -24.01 7.41 -2.02
CA MET A 1 -22.90 7.95 -1.19
C MET A 1 -21.99 8.72 -2.12
N ASP A 2 -21.61 9.92 -1.75
CA ASP A 2 -20.72 10.79 -2.53
C ASP A 2 -19.31 10.72 -1.95
N VAL A 3 -18.33 10.38 -2.79
CA VAL A 3 -16.93 10.19 -2.38
C VAL A 3 -16.05 11.18 -3.12
N ALA A 4 -15.25 11.95 -2.38
CA ALA A 4 -14.19 12.78 -2.93
C ALA A 4 -12.85 12.06 -2.75
N VAL A 5 -12.02 12.00 -3.79
CA VAL A 5 -10.66 11.45 -3.72
C VAL A 5 -9.67 12.58 -4.02
N LEU A 6 -8.85 12.92 -3.06
CA LEU A 6 -7.81 13.94 -3.16
C LEU A 6 -6.49 13.26 -3.52
N GLY A 7 -5.97 13.59 -4.68
CA GLY A 7 -4.76 12.99 -5.25
C GLY A 7 -5.05 12.07 -6.43
N THR A 8 -4.00 11.85 -7.23
CA THR A 8 -4.02 11.04 -8.47
C THR A 8 -3.08 9.84 -8.36
N THR A 9 -2.80 9.39 -7.14
CA THR A 9 -1.94 8.23 -6.86
C THR A 9 -2.61 6.92 -7.28
N GLU A 10 -1.83 5.85 -7.37
CA GLU A 10 -2.34 4.52 -7.70
C GLU A 10 -3.35 4.03 -6.67
N THR A 11 -3.04 4.21 -5.37
CA THR A 11 -3.97 3.88 -4.27
C THR A 11 -5.28 4.66 -4.37
N GLY A 12 -5.20 5.97 -4.63
CA GLY A 12 -6.39 6.81 -4.82
C GLY A 12 -7.27 6.33 -5.99
N ARG A 13 -6.65 5.97 -7.12
CA ARG A 13 -7.36 5.40 -8.28
C ARG A 13 -7.98 4.04 -7.99
N ALA A 14 -7.28 3.19 -7.24
CA ALA A 14 -7.79 1.88 -6.85
C ALA A 14 -9.04 1.99 -5.97
N LEU A 15 -8.99 2.79 -4.91
CA LEU A 15 -10.13 3.02 -4.02
C LEU A 15 -11.30 3.71 -4.74
N ALA A 16 -11.02 4.69 -5.61
CA ALA A 16 -12.02 5.30 -6.47
C ALA A 16 -12.71 4.27 -7.37
N GLY A 17 -11.96 3.34 -7.93
CA GLY A 17 -12.48 2.24 -8.75
C GLY A 17 -13.37 1.28 -7.95
N TRP A 18 -13.04 1.00 -6.69
CA TRP A 18 -13.91 0.19 -5.80
C TRP A 18 -15.22 0.93 -5.49
N CYS A 19 -15.14 2.22 -5.13
CA CYS A 19 -16.32 3.05 -4.90
C CYS A 19 -17.24 3.09 -6.14
N LEU A 20 -16.66 3.26 -7.33
CA LEU A 20 -17.42 3.30 -8.57
C LEU A 20 -18.10 1.97 -8.89
N ARG A 21 -17.46 0.82 -8.63
CA ARG A 21 -18.08 -0.52 -8.75
C ARG A 21 -19.23 -0.73 -7.76
N ALA A 22 -19.18 -0.05 -6.61
CA ALA A 22 -20.23 -0.07 -5.59
C ALA A 22 -21.33 1.00 -5.84
N ASP A 23 -21.47 1.49 -7.07
CA ASP A 23 -22.47 2.49 -7.47
C ASP A 23 -22.40 3.81 -6.66
N MET A 24 -21.23 4.20 -6.20
CA MET A 24 -21.01 5.49 -5.54
C MET A 24 -20.63 6.56 -6.55
N ALA A 25 -21.03 7.81 -6.30
CA ALA A 25 -20.55 8.95 -7.07
C ALA A 25 -19.15 9.34 -6.59
N VAL A 26 -18.19 9.45 -7.52
CA VAL A 26 -16.78 9.73 -7.21
C VAL A 26 -16.32 11.03 -7.87
N ARG A 27 -15.69 11.90 -7.10
CA ARG A 27 -15.04 13.12 -7.61
C ARG A 27 -13.54 13.08 -7.30
N LEU A 28 -12.72 13.09 -8.36
CA LEU A 28 -11.26 13.11 -8.26
C LEU A 28 -10.75 14.55 -8.27
N TYR A 29 -9.89 14.87 -7.33
CA TYR A 29 -9.20 16.16 -7.24
C TYR A 29 -7.70 16.00 -7.44
N GLY A 30 -7.11 16.92 -8.19
CA GLY A 30 -5.66 17.08 -8.33
C GLY A 30 -5.36 18.48 -8.88
N GLU A 31 -4.11 18.92 -8.72
CA GLU A 31 -3.69 20.26 -9.18
C GLU A 31 -3.48 20.33 -10.70
N ASP A 32 -3.11 19.21 -11.33
CA ASP A 32 -2.90 19.10 -12.77
C ASP A 32 -4.14 18.49 -13.45
N ALA A 33 -4.75 19.28 -14.34
CA ALA A 33 -5.97 18.87 -15.04
C ALA A 33 -5.79 17.62 -15.92
N ASN A 34 -4.61 17.43 -16.53
CA ASN A 34 -4.35 16.27 -17.37
C ASN A 34 -4.22 15.01 -16.50
N ALA A 35 -3.46 15.09 -15.39
CA ALA A 35 -3.33 13.99 -14.44
C ALA A 35 -4.68 13.57 -13.84
N VAL A 36 -5.56 14.54 -13.58
CA VAL A 36 -6.93 14.28 -13.11
C VAL A 36 -7.73 13.54 -14.18
N MET A 37 -7.72 13.99 -15.43
CA MET A 37 -8.47 13.33 -16.53
C MET A 37 -7.93 11.94 -16.81
N ASP A 38 -6.61 11.75 -16.84
CA ASP A 38 -5.99 10.43 -16.98
C ASP A 38 -6.40 9.49 -15.84
N SER A 39 -6.54 10.03 -14.63
CA SER A 39 -6.99 9.27 -13.45
C SER A 39 -8.47 8.89 -13.54
N VAL A 40 -9.34 9.78 -14.04
CA VAL A 40 -10.76 9.48 -14.30
C VAL A 40 -10.87 8.31 -15.29
N ASP A 41 -10.12 8.36 -16.38
CA ASP A 41 -10.11 7.29 -17.38
C ASP A 41 -9.55 5.97 -16.81
N ALA A 42 -8.52 6.03 -15.98
CA ALA A 42 -7.97 4.86 -15.30
C ALA A 42 -8.99 4.24 -14.33
N VAL A 43 -9.70 5.06 -13.56
CA VAL A 43 -10.76 4.60 -12.64
C VAL A 43 -11.89 3.94 -13.41
N LYS A 44 -12.35 4.52 -14.53
CA LYS A 44 -13.38 3.93 -15.40
C LYS A 44 -12.97 2.56 -15.94
N ARG A 45 -11.74 2.45 -16.45
CA ARG A 45 -11.19 1.16 -16.94
C ARG A 45 -11.11 0.12 -15.82
N ARG A 46 -10.60 0.51 -14.64
CA ARG A 46 -10.47 -0.39 -13.47
C ARG A 46 -11.82 -0.86 -12.95
N ALA A 47 -12.83 -0.02 -13.02
CA ALA A 47 -14.20 -0.38 -12.64
C ALA A 47 -14.96 -1.17 -13.72
N GLY A 48 -14.47 -1.22 -14.97
CA GLY A 48 -15.16 -1.86 -16.09
C GLY A 48 -16.37 -1.06 -16.61
N VAL A 49 -16.41 0.26 -16.39
CA VAL A 49 -17.53 1.15 -16.70
C VAL A 49 -17.09 2.37 -17.53
N GLU A 50 -16.60 2.13 -18.73
CA GLU A 50 -15.97 3.16 -19.58
C GLU A 50 -16.85 4.40 -19.85
N THR A 51 -18.17 4.29 -19.76
CA THR A 51 -19.14 5.36 -20.09
C THR A 51 -19.88 5.91 -18.85
N SER A 52 -19.40 5.64 -17.63
CA SER A 52 -20.08 6.10 -16.42
C SER A 52 -19.96 7.61 -16.22
N ASP A 53 -21.09 8.25 -15.92
CA ASP A 53 -21.17 9.64 -15.46
C ASP A 53 -21.04 9.76 -13.92
N ALA A 54 -20.87 8.62 -13.22
CA ALA A 54 -20.73 8.58 -11.76
C ALA A 54 -19.32 8.91 -11.27
N VAL A 55 -18.35 9.09 -12.17
CA VAL A 55 -17.02 9.59 -11.83
C VAL A 55 -16.69 10.83 -12.65
N ASP A 56 -16.21 11.88 -11.98
CA ASP A 56 -15.79 13.14 -12.57
C ASP A 56 -14.46 13.62 -11.95
N GLY A 57 -13.79 14.54 -12.60
CA GLY A 57 -12.51 15.11 -12.17
C GLY A 57 -12.53 16.63 -12.17
N THR A 58 -11.85 17.22 -11.18
CA THR A 58 -11.77 18.69 -11.03
C THR A 58 -10.43 19.11 -10.43
N THR A 59 -10.01 20.35 -10.77
CA THR A 59 -8.89 21.03 -10.09
C THR A 59 -9.36 22.00 -9.01
N GLY A 60 -10.66 22.11 -8.78
CA GLY A 60 -11.26 22.95 -7.74
C GLY A 60 -11.57 22.12 -6.50
N LEU A 61 -10.89 22.38 -5.38
CA LEU A 61 -11.06 21.62 -4.13
C LEU A 61 -12.51 21.67 -3.62
N GLU A 62 -13.14 22.87 -3.64
CA GLU A 62 -14.54 23.04 -3.23
C GLU A 62 -15.51 22.20 -4.07
N ALA A 63 -15.29 22.14 -5.39
CA ALA A 63 -16.10 21.33 -6.29
C ALA A 63 -15.94 19.82 -6.02
N ALA A 64 -14.75 19.39 -5.58
CA ALA A 64 -14.51 18.01 -5.24
C ALA A 64 -15.18 17.60 -3.92
N VAL A 65 -14.99 18.38 -2.85
CA VAL A 65 -15.36 17.97 -1.49
C VAL A 65 -16.74 18.46 -1.04
N GLY A 66 -17.31 19.43 -1.76
CA GLY A 66 -18.63 19.98 -1.45
C GLY A 66 -19.73 18.91 -1.51
N GLY A 67 -20.28 18.54 -0.36
CA GLY A 67 -21.34 17.53 -0.23
C GLY A 67 -20.85 16.07 -0.19
N ALA A 68 -19.54 15.82 -0.15
CA ALA A 68 -19.00 14.47 -0.01
C ALA A 68 -19.28 13.87 1.38
N ASP A 69 -19.78 12.64 1.41
CA ASP A 69 -19.95 11.85 2.63
C ASP A 69 -18.60 11.35 3.15
N VAL A 70 -17.72 10.92 2.23
CA VAL A 70 -16.38 10.39 2.50
C VAL A 70 -15.36 11.15 1.65
N ILE A 71 -14.27 11.57 2.29
CA ILE A 71 -13.14 12.23 1.64
C ILE A 71 -11.94 11.30 1.82
N ILE A 72 -11.42 10.77 0.72
CA ILE A 72 -10.24 9.93 0.69
C ILE A 72 -9.05 10.83 0.34
N GLU A 73 -8.15 11.03 1.28
CA GLU A 73 -6.90 11.74 1.07
C GLU A 73 -5.82 10.72 0.67
N ALA A 74 -5.41 10.77 -0.58
CA ALA A 74 -4.47 9.84 -1.22
C ALA A 74 -3.41 10.62 -2.02
N THR A 75 -2.85 11.65 -1.41
CA THR A 75 -1.72 12.38 -1.99
C THR A 75 -0.38 11.78 -1.52
N ASP A 76 0.66 11.94 -2.32
CA ASP A 76 2.04 11.53 -2.04
C ASP A 76 2.91 12.67 -1.48
N GLY A 77 2.27 13.74 -1.00
CA GLY A 77 2.95 14.90 -0.45
C GLY A 77 3.49 14.68 0.97
N GLU A 78 4.47 15.50 1.34
CA GLU A 78 4.99 15.58 2.70
C GLU A 78 3.88 15.89 3.72
N THR A 79 4.03 15.44 4.96
CA THR A 79 3.02 15.57 6.03
C THR A 79 2.47 16.99 6.20
N ASP A 80 3.31 18.01 6.12
CA ASP A 80 2.86 19.40 6.29
C ASP A 80 2.01 19.89 5.10
N ALA A 81 2.30 19.42 3.88
CA ALA A 81 1.47 19.70 2.71
C ALA A 81 0.11 19.01 2.83
N ARG A 82 0.08 17.75 3.26
CA ARG A 82 -1.14 16.99 3.51
C ARG A 82 -2.00 17.61 4.60
N ARG A 83 -1.39 18.06 5.71
CA ARG A 83 -2.08 18.81 6.77
C ARG A 83 -2.70 20.10 6.26
N THR A 84 -2.00 20.84 5.40
CA THR A 84 -2.51 22.08 4.79
C THR A 84 -3.71 21.78 3.91
N LEU A 85 -3.62 20.78 3.05
CA LEU A 85 -4.73 20.34 2.20
C LEU A 85 -5.95 19.90 3.04
N LEU A 86 -5.73 19.13 4.10
CA LEU A 86 -6.80 18.69 5.00
C LEU A 86 -7.45 19.85 5.76
N ALA A 87 -6.67 20.82 6.22
CA ALA A 87 -7.19 22.02 6.89
C ALA A 87 -8.08 22.85 5.95
N GLU A 88 -7.69 22.99 4.68
CA GLU A 88 -8.48 23.67 3.65
C GLU A 88 -9.73 22.86 3.31
N THR A 89 -9.58 21.56 3.06
CA THR A 89 -10.67 20.62 2.81
C THR A 89 -11.76 20.71 3.88
N GLU A 90 -11.36 20.76 5.15
CA GLU A 90 -12.30 20.82 6.28
C GLU A 90 -13.17 22.07 6.26
N THR A 91 -12.70 23.18 5.68
CA THR A 91 -13.49 24.43 5.59
C THR A 91 -14.55 24.40 4.50
N LEU A 92 -14.39 23.50 3.52
CA LEU A 92 -15.21 23.39 2.32
C LEU A 92 -16.17 22.19 2.38
N ALA A 93 -15.80 21.17 3.15
CA ALA A 93 -16.56 19.94 3.29
C ALA A 93 -17.76 20.09 4.25
N VAL A 94 -18.73 19.18 4.12
CA VAL A 94 -19.83 19.08 5.08
C VAL A 94 -19.34 18.67 6.46
N ASP A 95 -20.07 19.10 7.49
CA ASP A 95 -19.62 18.97 8.89
C ASP A 95 -19.39 17.55 9.38
N ASP A 96 -20.07 16.58 8.82
CA ASP A 96 -20.01 15.16 9.20
C ASP A 96 -19.27 14.28 8.20
N ALA A 97 -18.61 14.86 7.17
CA ALA A 97 -17.79 14.09 6.25
C ALA A 97 -16.70 13.30 7.00
N MET A 98 -16.60 12.01 6.73
CA MET A 98 -15.49 11.19 7.21
C MET A 98 -14.24 11.46 6.35
N VAL A 99 -13.07 11.54 6.98
CA VAL A 99 -11.79 11.71 6.29
C VAL A 99 -11.00 10.41 6.39
N ALA A 100 -10.83 9.74 5.27
CA ALA A 100 -10.01 8.54 5.12
C ALA A 100 -8.63 8.95 4.61
N ILE A 101 -7.59 8.74 5.39
CA ILE A 101 -6.21 9.09 5.07
C ILE A 101 -5.50 7.82 4.58
N CYS A 102 -5.00 7.85 3.34
CA CYS A 102 -4.30 6.74 2.74
C CYS A 102 -2.79 6.90 2.86
N ASP A 103 -2.09 5.78 2.78
CA ASP A 103 -0.64 5.61 2.67
C ASP A 103 0.19 6.78 3.20
N SER A 104 0.77 6.61 4.36
CA SER A 104 1.53 7.68 5.00
C SER A 104 2.88 7.15 5.48
N HIS A 105 3.95 7.87 5.17
CA HIS A 105 5.26 7.65 5.80
C HIS A 105 5.21 8.02 7.29
N ASP A 106 4.33 8.95 7.65
CA ASP A 106 4.06 9.34 9.02
C ASP A 106 2.80 8.65 9.56
N THR A 107 2.57 8.73 10.85
CA THR A 107 1.36 8.21 11.47
C THR A 107 0.11 8.94 10.98
N ILE A 108 -0.99 8.22 10.87
CA ILE A 108 -2.32 8.82 10.58
C ILE A 108 -2.65 9.90 11.61
N THR A 109 -2.29 9.68 12.87
CA THR A 109 -2.36 10.65 13.97
C THR A 109 -1.67 11.96 13.63
N ALA A 110 -0.47 11.90 13.06
CA ALA A 110 0.29 13.08 12.68
C ALA A 110 -0.37 13.85 11.53
N VAL A 111 -0.82 13.16 10.49
CA VAL A 111 -1.50 13.77 9.34
C VAL A 111 -2.84 14.36 9.75
N ALA A 112 -3.65 13.62 10.53
CA ALA A 112 -4.96 14.06 11.01
C ALA A 112 -4.90 15.32 11.91
N ALA A 113 -3.73 15.60 12.52
CA ALA A 113 -3.53 16.83 13.32
C ALA A 113 -3.70 18.13 12.51
N GLY A 114 -3.73 18.09 11.17
CA GLY A 114 -4.11 19.23 10.32
C GLY A 114 -5.59 19.62 10.42
N LEU A 115 -6.45 18.72 10.86
CA LEU A 115 -7.88 18.95 11.00
C LEU A 115 -8.22 19.64 12.34
N LYS A 116 -9.21 20.52 12.33
CA LYS A 116 -9.81 21.10 13.57
C LYS A 116 -10.63 20.04 14.33
N ARG A 117 -11.20 19.08 13.61
CA ARG A 117 -11.99 17.97 14.15
C ARG A 117 -11.35 16.61 13.77
N PRO A 118 -10.15 16.30 14.28
CA PRO A 118 -9.40 15.12 13.87
C PRO A 118 -10.09 13.79 14.27
N GLY A 119 -11.09 13.84 15.16
CA GLY A 119 -11.86 12.66 15.54
C GLY A 119 -12.69 12.02 14.41
N ARG A 120 -12.88 12.71 13.27
CA ARG A 120 -13.52 12.19 12.06
C ARG A 120 -12.54 11.59 11.04
N ALA A 121 -11.25 11.62 11.35
CA ALA A 121 -10.22 11.02 10.54
C ALA A 121 -9.95 9.57 10.95
N VAL A 122 -9.62 8.74 9.97
CA VAL A 122 -9.24 7.34 10.09
C VAL A 122 -8.25 7.01 8.98
N GLY A 123 -7.30 6.13 9.22
CA GLY A 123 -6.45 5.63 8.15
C GLY A 123 -7.14 4.53 7.35
N VAL A 124 -6.86 4.47 6.05
CA VAL A 124 -7.35 3.44 5.14
C VAL A 124 -6.18 2.97 4.28
N HIS A 125 -5.71 1.75 4.53
CA HIS A 125 -4.62 1.14 3.79
C HIS A 125 -5.15 -0.08 3.01
N ALA A 126 -5.22 0.06 1.69
CA ALA A 126 -5.63 -1.03 0.81
C ALA A 126 -4.47 -1.98 0.55
N VAL A 127 -4.61 -3.23 0.99
CA VAL A 127 -3.58 -4.26 0.84
C VAL A 127 -3.72 -4.89 -0.55
N ALA A 128 -2.68 -4.78 -1.39
CA ALA A 128 -2.68 -5.32 -2.75
C ALA A 128 -4.01 -5.06 -3.50
N PRO A 129 -4.37 -3.80 -3.77
CA PRO A 129 -5.72 -3.41 -4.21
C PRO A 129 -6.16 -4.00 -5.55
N ASP A 130 -5.25 -4.58 -6.32
CA ASP A 130 -5.55 -5.29 -7.56
C ASP A 130 -5.86 -6.77 -7.34
N ASP A 131 -5.28 -7.38 -6.31
CA ASP A 131 -5.32 -8.82 -6.06
C ASP A 131 -6.24 -9.21 -4.90
N SER A 132 -6.45 -8.31 -3.94
CA SER A 132 -7.27 -8.60 -2.76
C SER A 132 -8.14 -7.41 -2.36
N ALA A 133 -9.35 -7.73 -1.90
CA ALA A 133 -10.26 -6.74 -1.33
C ALA A 133 -10.11 -6.70 0.21
N VAL A 134 -8.89 -6.40 0.69
CA VAL A 134 -8.59 -6.26 2.12
C VAL A 134 -8.12 -4.84 2.40
N VAL A 135 -8.68 -4.23 3.44
CA VAL A 135 -8.37 -2.86 3.87
C VAL A 135 -8.09 -2.83 5.36
N GLU A 136 -6.94 -2.32 5.75
CA GLU A 136 -6.68 -1.97 7.14
C GLU A 136 -7.34 -0.63 7.47
N VAL A 137 -8.27 -0.66 8.41
CA VAL A 137 -8.87 0.51 9.03
C VAL A 137 -7.99 0.91 10.21
N VAL A 138 -7.18 1.94 10.01
CA VAL A 138 -6.14 2.36 10.96
C VAL A 138 -6.72 3.37 11.93
N VAL A 139 -6.80 2.98 13.21
CA VAL A 139 -7.38 3.81 14.26
C VAL A 139 -6.30 4.73 14.84
N ALA A 140 -6.32 6.00 14.45
CA ALA A 140 -5.46 7.05 15.00
C ALA A 140 -5.86 7.39 16.45
N GLU A 141 -4.99 8.09 17.19
CA GLU A 141 -5.27 8.48 18.58
C GLU A 141 -6.56 9.31 18.72
N GLN A 142 -6.86 10.14 17.72
CA GLN A 142 -8.02 11.02 17.72
C GLN A 142 -9.30 10.37 17.17
N THR A 143 -9.19 9.25 16.46
CA THR A 143 -10.31 8.60 15.77
C THR A 143 -11.42 8.22 16.76
N THR A 144 -12.63 8.73 16.57
CA THR A 144 -13.77 8.36 17.43
C THR A 144 -14.28 6.96 17.12
N ALA A 145 -14.96 6.33 18.08
CA ALA A 145 -15.60 5.04 17.88
C ALA A 145 -16.60 5.08 16.70
N ALA A 146 -17.37 6.16 16.59
CA ALA A 146 -18.33 6.35 15.51
C ALA A 146 -17.64 6.44 14.13
N THR A 147 -16.49 7.13 14.04
CA THR A 147 -15.70 7.23 12.82
C THR A 147 -15.14 5.86 12.41
N ARG A 148 -14.59 5.10 13.39
CA ARG A 148 -14.13 3.73 13.15
C ARG A 148 -15.23 2.83 12.61
N GLU A 149 -16.41 2.83 13.25
CA GLU A 149 -17.56 2.02 12.81
C GLU A 149 -18.02 2.43 11.41
N ARG A 150 -18.05 3.73 11.12
CA ARG A 150 -18.38 4.24 9.80
C ARG A 150 -17.35 3.81 8.73
N ALA A 151 -16.06 3.82 9.08
CA ALA A 151 -15.00 3.36 8.18
C ALA A 151 -15.11 1.87 7.86
N VAL A 152 -15.40 1.03 8.87
CA VAL A 152 -15.66 -0.40 8.64
C VAL A 152 -16.84 -0.59 7.69
N SER A 153 -17.98 0.10 7.95
CA SER A 153 -19.15 0.01 7.07
C SER A 153 -18.87 0.52 5.64
N PHE A 154 -18.04 1.57 5.50
CA PHE A 154 -17.60 2.05 4.19
C PHE A 154 -16.78 0.99 3.44
N VAL A 155 -15.80 0.38 4.09
CA VAL A 155 -14.97 -0.69 3.50
C VAL A 155 -15.84 -1.89 3.10
N GLU A 156 -16.76 -2.32 3.96
CA GLU A 156 -17.68 -3.41 3.64
C GLU A 156 -18.63 -3.06 2.48
N SER A 157 -19.00 -1.78 2.32
CA SER A 157 -19.89 -1.34 1.24
C SER A 157 -19.24 -1.35 -0.16
N VAL A 158 -17.92 -1.50 -0.24
CA VAL A 158 -17.18 -1.70 -1.50
C VAL A 158 -16.75 -3.16 -1.70
N ASP A 159 -17.41 -4.11 -1.02
CA ASP A 159 -17.13 -5.55 -1.05
C ASP A 159 -15.71 -5.91 -0.57
N ALA A 160 -15.12 -5.09 0.32
CA ALA A 160 -13.81 -5.34 0.91
C ALA A 160 -13.93 -5.81 2.37
N THR A 161 -12.91 -6.53 2.84
CA THR A 161 -12.80 -6.97 4.24
C THR A 161 -12.03 -5.95 5.06
N ALA A 162 -12.63 -5.42 6.12
CA ALA A 162 -12.00 -4.48 7.03
C ALA A 162 -11.18 -5.20 8.11
N LEU A 163 -9.90 -4.84 8.24
CA LEU A 163 -9.04 -5.22 9.37
C LEU A 163 -8.83 -4.00 10.25
N ILE A 164 -9.22 -4.07 11.51
CA ILE A 164 -9.04 -2.94 12.45
C ILE A 164 -7.64 -3.04 13.05
N VAL A 165 -6.84 -2.00 12.85
CA VAL A 165 -5.46 -1.93 13.35
C VAL A 165 -5.19 -0.61 14.06
N CYS A 166 -4.22 -0.60 14.96
CA CYS A 166 -3.74 0.63 15.58
C CYS A 166 -2.79 1.39 14.63
N ASP A 167 -2.75 2.70 14.79
CA ASP A 167 -1.82 3.59 14.09
C ASP A 167 -0.39 3.39 14.59
N THR A 168 0.28 2.40 14.02
CA THR A 168 1.66 2.03 14.33
C THR A 168 2.44 1.82 13.04
N PRO A 169 3.75 2.06 13.02
CA PRO A 169 4.56 1.93 11.81
C PRO A 169 4.37 0.57 11.13
N GLY A 170 4.08 0.60 9.83
CA GLY A 170 3.86 -0.59 8.99
C GLY A 170 2.57 -1.35 9.28
N PHE A 171 1.69 -0.83 10.13
CA PHE A 171 0.41 -1.44 10.51
C PHE A 171 0.52 -2.95 10.83
N ALA A 172 -0.37 -3.80 10.35
CA ALA A 172 -0.24 -5.25 10.54
C ALA A 172 0.32 -5.95 9.31
N THR A 173 -0.20 -5.63 8.12
CA THR A 173 0.14 -6.36 6.89
C THR A 173 1.57 -6.11 6.44
N THR A 174 1.99 -4.86 6.33
CA THR A 174 3.37 -4.51 5.94
C THR A 174 4.39 -5.05 6.95
N ARG A 175 4.08 -5.02 8.27
CA ARG A 175 4.99 -5.57 9.28
C ARG A 175 5.18 -7.08 9.16
N LEU A 176 4.08 -7.82 8.92
CA LEU A 176 4.15 -9.27 8.73
C LEU A 176 4.90 -9.63 7.44
N GLU A 177 4.64 -8.88 6.38
CA GLU A 177 5.30 -9.06 5.09
C GLU A 177 6.81 -8.78 5.19
N MET A 178 7.20 -7.63 5.71
CA MET A 178 8.62 -7.26 5.88
C MET A 178 9.36 -8.22 6.82
N ALA A 179 8.72 -8.68 7.89
CA ALA A 179 9.30 -9.70 8.77
C ALA A 179 9.54 -11.03 8.04
N THR A 180 8.61 -11.43 7.18
CA THR A 180 8.70 -12.67 6.41
C THR A 180 9.78 -12.58 5.33
N ILE A 181 9.84 -11.46 4.60
CA ILE A 181 10.86 -11.18 3.59
C ILE A 181 12.26 -11.12 4.23
N ALA A 182 12.42 -10.35 5.30
CA ALA A 182 13.72 -10.22 5.97
C ALA A 182 14.25 -11.57 6.48
N GLU A 183 13.38 -12.39 7.07
CA GLU A 183 13.77 -13.73 7.52
C GLU A 183 14.13 -14.65 6.36
N ALA A 184 13.39 -14.60 5.25
CA ALA A 184 13.69 -15.37 4.05
C ALA A 184 15.06 -14.99 3.46
N ILE A 185 15.41 -13.70 3.44
CA ILE A 185 16.73 -13.22 2.99
C ILE A 185 17.83 -13.73 3.93
N ARG A 186 17.65 -13.65 5.27
CA ARG A 186 18.61 -14.21 6.24
C ARG A 186 18.81 -15.71 6.05
N MET A 187 17.75 -16.45 5.73
CA MET A 187 17.86 -17.88 5.42
C MET A 187 18.75 -18.15 4.20
N VAL A 188 18.74 -17.27 3.20
CA VAL A 188 19.68 -17.34 2.06
C VAL A 188 21.10 -17.06 2.51
N GLU A 189 21.34 -15.98 3.28
CA GLU A 189 22.67 -15.63 3.83
C GLU A 189 23.27 -16.76 4.66
N ASP A 190 22.45 -17.34 5.52
CA ASP A 190 22.88 -18.45 6.41
C ASP A 190 23.01 -19.79 5.69
N GLY A 191 22.66 -19.87 4.41
CA GLY A 191 22.68 -21.09 3.62
C GLY A 191 21.74 -22.18 4.14
N VAL A 192 20.60 -21.79 4.71
CA VAL A 192 19.58 -22.70 5.23
C VAL A 192 18.93 -23.49 4.10
N ALA A 193 18.59 -22.82 3.00
CA ALA A 193 18.01 -23.43 1.80
C ALA A 193 18.29 -22.56 0.56
N SER A 194 18.00 -23.09 -0.62
CA SER A 194 18.05 -22.32 -1.85
C SER A 194 16.87 -21.33 -1.94
N VAL A 195 17.06 -20.26 -2.72
CA VAL A 195 16.00 -19.27 -3.00
C VAL A 195 14.68 -19.95 -3.39
N PRO A 196 14.63 -20.90 -4.37
CA PRO A 196 13.38 -21.55 -4.73
C PRO A 196 12.80 -22.44 -3.63
N ASP A 197 13.63 -23.07 -2.80
CA ASP A 197 13.13 -23.97 -1.76
C ASP A 197 12.52 -23.17 -0.59
N ILE A 198 13.07 -21.97 -0.28
CA ILE A 198 12.48 -21.05 0.69
C ILE A 198 11.10 -20.59 0.22
N ASP A 199 10.99 -20.14 -1.03
CA ASP A 199 9.72 -19.69 -1.59
C ASP A 199 8.68 -20.81 -1.63
N ARG A 200 9.06 -22.01 -2.11
CA ARG A 200 8.18 -23.18 -2.14
C ARG A 200 7.68 -23.61 -0.76
N ALA A 201 8.46 -23.37 0.29
CA ALA A 201 8.02 -23.69 1.65
C ALA A 201 6.74 -22.94 2.04
N LEU A 202 6.55 -21.70 1.58
CA LEU A 202 5.32 -20.94 1.79
C LEU A 202 4.31 -21.15 0.67
N GLU A 203 4.72 -21.18 -0.59
CA GLU A 203 3.83 -21.41 -1.73
C GLU A 203 3.08 -22.74 -1.61
N LEU A 204 3.83 -23.85 -1.39
CA LEU A 204 3.23 -25.19 -1.32
C LEU A 204 2.86 -25.62 0.10
N GLY A 205 3.58 -25.10 1.10
CA GLY A 205 3.37 -25.47 2.51
C GLY A 205 2.30 -24.66 3.23
N ARG A 206 1.92 -23.51 2.70
CA ARG A 206 0.96 -22.57 3.31
C ARG A 206 -0.03 -21.92 2.33
N ASP A 207 -0.06 -22.36 1.07
CA ASP A 207 -0.91 -21.84 0.00
C ASP A 207 -0.70 -20.32 -0.27
N HIS A 208 0.53 -19.83 -0.08
CA HIS A 208 0.85 -18.47 -0.48
C HIS A 208 0.89 -18.37 -2.01
N PRO A 209 0.30 -17.31 -2.61
CA PRO A 209 0.28 -17.15 -4.07
C PRO A 209 1.69 -16.97 -4.65
N ILE A 210 2.60 -16.44 -3.85
CA ILE A 210 4.01 -16.21 -4.17
C ILE A 210 4.85 -16.35 -2.91
N GLY A 211 6.09 -16.84 -3.06
CA GLY A 211 7.04 -16.90 -1.96
C GLY A 211 7.65 -15.55 -1.61
N PRO A 212 8.25 -15.40 -0.42
CA PRO A 212 8.71 -14.11 0.10
C PRO A 212 9.82 -13.46 -0.74
N LEU A 213 10.72 -14.24 -1.34
CA LEU A 213 11.81 -13.73 -2.17
C LEU A 213 11.31 -13.30 -3.55
N GLY A 214 10.38 -14.05 -4.13
CA GLY A 214 9.69 -13.64 -5.34
C GLY A 214 8.81 -12.40 -5.14
N LEU A 215 8.18 -12.25 -3.97
CA LEU A 215 7.40 -11.08 -3.60
C LEU A 215 8.30 -9.84 -3.45
N ALA A 216 9.45 -9.99 -2.77
CA ALA A 216 10.44 -8.92 -2.65
C ALA A 216 10.90 -8.40 -4.01
N ASP A 217 11.20 -9.30 -4.94
CA ASP A 217 11.57 -8.94 -6.32
C ASP A 217 10.44 -8.22 -7.07
N GLN A 218 9.18 -8.58 -6.84
CA GLN A 218 8.03 -7.90 -7.47
C GLN A 218 7.82 -6.48 -6.95
N GLN A 219 8.05 -6.27 -5.65
CA GLN A 219 7.95 -4.94 -5.03
C GLN A 219 9.10 -4.03 -5.40
N GLY A 220 10.27 -4.60 -5.62
CA GLY A 220 11.55 -3.90 -5.78
C GLY A 220 12.36 -3.94 -4.49
N LEU A 221 13.60 -4.43 -4.58
CA LEU A 221 14.47 -4.63 -3.42
C LEU A 221 14.88 -3.29 -2.77
N ASP A 222 14.92 -2.21 -3.51
CA ASP A 222 15.07 -0.84 -3.01
C ASP A 222 13.88 -0.43 -2.13
N THR A 223 12.65 -0.66 -2.58
CA THR A 223 11.43 -0.41 -1.79
C THR A 223 11.38 -1.25 -0.52
N VAL A 224 11.77 -2.52 -0.59
CA VAL A 224 11.86 -3.42 0.58
C VAL A 224 12.91 -2.92 1.57
N LEU A 225 14.07 -2.46 1.07
CA LEU A 225 15.14 -1.89 1.91
C LEU A 225 14.64 -0.65 2.66
N ASP A 226 14.05 0.32 1.96
CA ASP A 226 13.51 1.55 2.55
C ASP A 226 12.44 1.25 3.62
N ALA A 227 11.56 0.27 3.36
CA ALA A 227 10.53 -0.14 4.30
C ALA A 227 11.13 -0.77 5.57
N LEU A 228 12.12 -1.65 5.43
CA LEU A 228 12.81 -2.28 6.57
C LEU A 228 13.59 -1.26 7.39
N GLU A 229 14.33 -0.33 6.77
CA GLU A 229 15.03 0.75 7.45
C GLU A 229 14.07 1.64 8.25
N SER A 230 12.95 2.02 7.64
CA SER A 230 11.91 2.82 8.30
C SER A 230 11.33 2.10 9.52
N LEU A 231 11.05 0.79 9.40
CA LEU A 231 10.55 -0.03 10.50
C LEU A 231 11.62 -0.23 11.60
N ALA A 232 12.89 -0.40 11.24
CA ALA A 232 13.98 -0.53 12.20
C ALA A 232 14.16 0.74 13.03
N ILE A 233 14.07 1.92 12.41
CA ILE A 233 14.12 3.21 13.09
C ILE A 233 12.94 3.38 14.05
N ALA A 234 11.75 3.01 13.62
CA ALA A 234 10.51 3.29 14.35
C ALA A 234 10.19 2.25 15.45
N LEU A 235 10.64 1.01 15.31
CA LEU A 235 10.28 -0.09 16.22
C LEU A 235 11.49 -0.64 16.98
N ASP A 236 12.35 -1.40 16.31
CA ASP A 236 13.59 -1.94 16.89
C ASP A 236 14.41 -2.73 15.86
N GLY A 237 15.60 -3.21 16.26
CA GLY A 237 16.54 -3.94 15.40
C GLY A 237 16.04 -5.25 14.77
N ARG A 238 14.84 -5.73 15.12
CA ARG A 238 14.26 -6.94 14.48
C ARG A 238 13.91 -6.72 13.01
N PHE A 239 13.76 -5.46 12.59
CA PHE A 239 13.53 -5.07 11.20
C PHE A 239 14.81 -4.58 10.52
N GLU A 240 15.98 -4.69 11.18
CA GLU A 240 17.26 -4.33 10.56
C GLU A 240 17.44 -5.12 9.25
N PRO A 241 17.69 -4.42 8.13
CA PRO A 241 17.80 -5.08 6.84
C PRO A 241 18.96 -6.07 6.82
N PRO A 242 18.82 -7.25 6.18
CA PRO A 242 19.91 -8.19 5.98
C PRO A 242 21.00 -7.64 5.06
N ASP A 243 22.27 -8.04 5.28
CA ASP A 243 23.43 -7.57 4.50
C ASP A 243 23.27 -7.87 3.01
N LEU A 244 22.77 -9.06 2.65
CA LEU A 244 22.52 -9.46 1.26
C LEU A 244 21.55 -8.52 0.54
N LEU A 245 20.57 -7.94 1.25
CA LEU A 245 19.66 -6.97 0.64
C LEU A 245 20.41 -5.69 0.24
N PHE A 246 21.30 -5.18 1.11
CA PHE A 246 22.15 -4.05 0.78
C PHE A 246 23.06 -4.35 -0.41
N GLU A 247 23.65 -5.54 -0.46
CA GLU A 247 24.53 -5.96 -1.56
C GLU A 247 23.79 -5.96 -2.90
N LYS A 248 22.57 -6.53 -2.95
CA LYS A 248 21.75 -6.56 -4.16
C LYS A 248 21.32 -5.18 -4.63
N VAL A 249 20.86 -4.34 -3.71
CA VAL A 249 20.47 -2.95 -4.04
C VAL A 249 21.68 -2.16 -4.55
N ALA A 250 22.84 -2.29 -3.91
CA ALA A 250 24.08 -1.64 -4.35
C ALA A 250 24.56 -2.13 -5.73
N ALA A 251 24.29 -3.39 -6.09
CA ALA A 251 24.57 -3.96 -7.40
C ALA A 251 23.56 -3.53 -8.48
N GLY A 252 22.45 -2.87 -8.11
CA GLY A 252 21.36 -2.53 -9.04
C GLY A 252 20.47 -3.71 -9.40
N GLU A 253 20.52 -4.80 -8.63
CA GLU A 253 19.70 -6.00 -8.78
C GLU A 253 18.39 -5.81 -8.00
N LEU A 254 17.50 -4.96 -8.53
CA LEU A 254 16.30 -4.51 -7.82
C LEU A 254 15.06 -5.41 -8.02
N GLY A 255 15.25 -6.59 -8.60
CA GLY A 255 14.16 -7.53 -8.87
C GLY A 255 13.53 -7.33 -10.25
N ARG A 256 12.21 -7.49 -10.33
CA ARG A 256 11.45 -7.46 -11.58
C ARG A 256 11.67 -6.19 -12.41
N GLN A 257 11.80 -5.04 -11.79
CA GLN A 257 11.99 -3.75 -12.48
C GLN A 257 13.31 -3.64 -13.24
N THR A 258 14.35 -4.35 -12.79
CA THR A 258 15.69 -4.37 -13.45
C THR A 258 15.97 -5.68 -14.19
N GLY A 259 15.03 -6.66 -14.11
CA GLY A 259 15.18 -7.98 -14.72
C GLY A 259 15.98 -8.98 -13.86
N THR A 260 16.54 -8.54 -12.74
CA THR A 260 17.35 -9.39 -11.84
C THR A 260 17.19 -8.95 -10.39
N GLY A 261 16.99 -9.90 -9.48
CA GLY A 261 16.94 -9.78 -8.04
C GLY A 261 17.35 -11.08 -7.38
N PHE A 262 16.48 -11.73 -6.62
CA PHE A 262 16.63 -13.14 -6.19
C PHE A 262 16.37 -14.10 -7.34
N TYR A 263 15.59 -13.66 -8.31
CA TYR A 263 15.31 -14.36 -9.57
C TYR A 263 15.73 -13.51 -10.77
N THR A 264 15.85 -14.18 -11.92
CA THR A 264 15.83 -13.49 -13.20
C THR A 264 14.38 -13.35 -13.67
N TRP A 265 14.06 -12.25 -14.34
CA TRP A 265 12.71 -11.92 -14.79
C TRP A 265 12.69 -11.70 -16.30
N GLU A 266 11.91 -12.50 -17.01
CA GLU A 266 11.70 -12.36 -18.45
C GLU A 266 10.23 -12.05 -18.75
N ASN A 267 9.96 -10.96 -19.45
CA ASN A 267 8.60 -10.51 -19.81
C ASN A 267 7.63 -10.44 -18.60
N SER A 268 8.16 -10.07 -17.41
CA SER A 268 7.46 -10.03 -16.14
C SER A 268 7.16 -11.40 -15.48
N ASP A 269 7.62 -12.50 -16.07
CA ASP A 269 7.53 -13.83 -15.48
C ASP A 269 8.81 -14.17 -14.73
N ARG A 270 8.66 -14.79 -13.54
CA ARG A 270 9.77 -15.30 -12.74
C ARG A 270 10.38 -16.51 -13.46
N ALA A 271 11.66 -16.42 -13.83
CA ALA A 271 12.34 -17.48 -14.55
C ALA A 271 13.15 -18.38 -13.59
N GLU A 272 14.46 -18.15 -13.47
CA GLU A 272 15.37 -18.98 -12.66
C GLU A 272 15.94 -18.16 -11.49
N PRO A 273 16.43 -18.83 -10.41
CA PRO A 273 17.20 -18.15 -9.38
C PRO A 273 18.38 -17.41 -10.01
N ALA A 274 18.60 -16.15 -9.61
CA ALA A 274 19.70 -15.34 -10.15
C ALA A 274 21.08 -15.92 -9.82
N GLU A 275 21.19 -16.55 -8.63
CA GLU A 275 22.41 -17.23 -8.20
C GLU A 275 22.10 -18.58 -7.53
N PRO A 276 22.85 -19.66 -7.87
CA PRO A 276 22.83 -20.87 -7.07
C PRO A 276 23.46 -20.60 -5.71
N ASN A 277 22.82 -21.02 -4.61
CA ASN A 277 23.41 -20.87 -3.27
C ASN A 277 24.55 -21.92 -3.07
N PRO A 278 25.82 -21.50 -3.11
CA PRO A 278 26.95 -22.43 -3.06
C PRO A 278 27.05 -23.19 -1.73
N ALA A 279 26.51 -22.65 -0.64
CA ALA A 279 26.50 -23.29 0.66
C ALA A 279 25.52 -24.50 0.71
N VAL A 280 24.43 -24.44 -0.06
CA VAL A 280 23.47 -25.55 -0.19
C VAL A 280 24.00 -26.62 -1.14
N GLU A 281 24.69 -26.21 -2.21
CA GLU A 281 25.32 -27.17 -3.16
C GLU A 281 26.44 -27.93 -2.51
N ALA A 282 27.34 -27.28 -1.77
CA ALA A 282 28.44 -27.93 -1.05
C ALA A 282 27.95 -28.97 -0.01
N ARG A 283 26.83 -28.70 0.67
CA ARG A 283 26.23 -29.66 1.63
C ARG A 283 25.55 -30.87 0.97
N ARG A 284 25.10 -30.74 -0.30
CA ARG A 284 24.53 -31.85 -1.07
C ARG A 284 25.61 -32.80 -1.56
N ASP A 285 26.78 -32.28 -1.93
CA ASP A 285 27.92 -33.08 -2.39
C ASP A 285 28.59 -33.86 -1.27
N ASP A 286 28.62 -33.33 -0.03
CA ASP A 286 29.14 -34.02 1.16
C ASP A 286 28.20 -35.12 1.72
N ALA A 287 26.94 -35.17 1.27
CA ALA A 287 25.94 -36.16 1.70
C ALA A 287 25.77 -37.34 0.73
N SER A 288 26.54 -37.38 -0.36
CA SER A 288 26.57 -38.46 -1.35
C SER A 288 27.83 -39.30 -1.20
#